data_e4c2d63fa1186083cb48db4ea55e6de2
#
_entry.id   e4c2d63fa1186083cb48db4ea55e6de2
#
_cell.length_a   1.000
_cell.length_b   1.000
_cell.length_c   1.000
_cell.angle_alpha   90.00
_cell.angle_beta   90.00
_cell.angle_gamma   90.00
#
_symmetry.space_group_name_H-M   'P 1'
#
loop_
_entity.id
_entity.type
_entity.pdbx_description
1 polymer ?
#
loop_
_entity_poly.entity_id
_entity_poly.type
_entity_poly.pdbx_seq_one_letter_code
_entity_poly.pdbx_strand_id
1 'polypeptide(L)'
;LIFLPIGDKAEMEAYDKIEPDFLKYLQAATNDRYSKISKDIPSLKLWHIFGSETRYSKNQSLFTFHEVSEVTNIEKNLLSLQDRIFVSSNYTKNIFNLNGLDNVTHVPLGFDNDFQITNKTYLQDKIHFGILGKFENRKNTARIIKSWLKLFGNKPEYQLSCAITNPFLDKARFQNELLKVLEGKQYNNLNFVPYMQTNSEVNDYLNSIDIDLGGLSGAEGWNLPSFNATALGKWSVVINATAHKDWATKDNSILIEPSSLKDCYDDVFFKKGQSFNQGQFFDISDQEMDNAILKSLSYAKTPNPEGLKLQKQFTYEKTVETILCAISSQM
;
A
#
# COMPACT_ATOMS: atom_id res chain seq x y z
N LEU A 1 7.27 25.30 -9.98
CA LEU A 1 7.50 23.85 -10.04
C LEU A 1 7.76 23.43 -11.49
N ILE A 2 8.71 22.50 -11.69
CA ILE A 2 8.89 21.80 -12.97
C ILE A 2 8.47 20.36 -12.73
N PHE A 3 7.57 19.83 -13.57
CA PHE A 3 7.10 18.47 -13.47
C PHE A 3 7.70 17.60 -14.59
N LEU A 4 8.32 16.47 -14.18
CA LEU A 4 8.94 15.50 -15.07
C LEU A 4 8.20 14.16 -14.93
N PRO A 5 7.18 13.87 -15.75
CA PRO A 5 6.51 12.58 -15.71
C PRO A 5 7.50 11.46 -16.05
N ILE A 6 7.46 10.37 -15.31
CA ILE A 6 8.18 9.14 -15.66
C ILE A 6 7.28 8.40 -16.65
N GLY A 7 7.72 8.34 -17.90
CA GLY A 7 6.92 7.92 -19.04
C GLY A 7 6.46 9.11 -19.89
N ASP A 8 5.52 8.88 -20.79
CA ASP A 8 5.13 9.87 -21.80
C ASP A 8 4.12 10.90 -21.27
N LYS A 9 3.30 10.52 -20.28
CA LYS A 9 2.23 11.35 -19.71
C LYS A 9 2.10 11.14 -18.19
N ALA A 10 1.49 12.10 -17.52
CA ALA A 10 0.96 11.89 -16.16
C ALA A 10 -0.35 11.10 -16.28
N GLU A 11 -0.41 9.93 -15.65
CA GLU A 11 -1.64 9.13 -15.59
C GLU A 11 -2.51 9.67 -14.45
N MET A 12 -3.70 10.18 -14.82
CA MET A 12 -4.65 10.81 -13.91
C MET A 12 -6.03 10.13 -13.96
N GLU A 13 -6.09 8.95 -14.55
CA GLU A 13 -7.35 8.21 -14.83
C GLU A 13 -8.05 7.72 -13.55
N ALA A 14 -7.32 7.67 -12.43
CA ALA A 14 -7.90 7.33 -11.13
C ALA A 14 -8.84 8.41 -10.56
N TYR A 15 -8.74 9.65 -11.03
CA TYR A 15 -9.55 10.77 -10.55
C TYR A 15 -10.79 10.94 -11.42
N ASP A 16 -11.98 10.85 -10.83
CA ASP A 16 -13.25 11.06 -11.53
C ASP A 16 -13.41 12.50 -12.00
N LYS A 17 -12.85 13.43 -11.25
CA LYS A 17 -12.89 14.85 -11.55
C LYS A 17 -11.57 15.53 -11.21
N ILE A 18 -11.04 16.25 -12.16
CA ILE A 18 -9.82 17.05 -11.98
C ILE A 18 -10.18 18.51 -12.24
N GLU A 19 -9.83 19.39 -11.32
CA GLU A 19 -10.09 20.83 -11.48
C GLU A 19 -9.34 21.39 -12.69
N PRO A 20 -10.02 22.14 -13.59
CA PRO A 20 -9.42 22.64 -14.83
C PRO A 20 -8.17 23.52 -14.62
N ASP A 21 -8.12 24.27 -13.53
CA ASP A 21 -6.98 25.12 -13.21
C ASP A 21 -5.77 24.31 -12.75
N PHE A 22 -5.98 23.16 -12.07
CA PHE A 22 -4.92 22.22 -11.76
C PHE A 22 -4.34 21.58 -13.04
N LEU A 23 -5.19 21.20 -14.00
CA LEU A 23 -4.72 20.68 -15.30
C LEU A 23 -3.86 21.69 -16.05
N LYS A 24 -4.31 22.96 -16.11
CA LYS A 24 -3.53 24.06 -16.72
C LYS A 24 -2.17 24.23 -16.02
N TYR A 25 -2.18 24.21 -14.70
CA TYR A 25 -0.96 24.30 -13.89
C TYR A 25 -0.01 23.13 -14.17
N LEU A 26 -0.52 21.89 -14.18
CA LEU A 26 0.27 20.69 -14.45
C LEU A 26 0.87 20.72 -15.86
N GLN A 27 0.08 21.17 -16.86
CA GLN A 27 0.54 21.33 -18.23
C GLN A 27 1.66 22.40 -18.33
N ALA A 28 1.49 23.54 -17.65
CA ALA A 28 2.51 24.58 -17.62
C ALA A 28 3.79 24.06 -16.93
N ALA A 29 3.66 23.40 -15.78
CA ALA A 29 4.79 22.81 -15.04
C ALA A 29 5.53 21.73 -15.85
N THR A 30 4.80 20.98 -16.68
CA THR A 30 5.39 19.99 -17.60
C THR A 30 6.14 20.66 -18.75
N ASN A 31 5.57 21.74 -19.33
CA ASN A 31 6.21 22.49 -20.42
C ASN A 31 7.47 23.25 -19.95
N ASP A 32 7.51 23.69 -18.70
CA ASP A 32 8.65 24.38 -18.10
C ASP A 32 9.94 23.52 -18.11
N ARG A 33 9.84 22.20 -18.26
CA ARG A 33 11.00 21.31 -18.43
C ARG A 33 11.88 21.65 -19.64
N TYR A 34 11.31 22.24 -20.68
CA TYR A 34 12.07 22.56 -21.90
C TYR A 34 12.86 23.88 -21.82
N SER A 35 12.47 24.77 -20.91
CA SER A 35 13.04 26.12 -20.84
C SER A 35 13.63 26.48 -19.48
N LYS A 36 13.18 25.87 -18.40
CA LYS A 36 13.50 26.27 -17.02
C LYS A 36 14.31 25.24 -16.23
N ILE A 37 14.55 24.04 -16.78
CA ILE A 37 15.31 23.02 -16.08
C ILE A 37 16.76 23.46 -15.92
N SER A 38 17.28 23.32 -14.70
CA SER A 38 18.67 23.63 -14.36
C SER A 38 19.18 22.61 -13.36
N LYS A 39 20.48 22.29 -13.44
CA LYS A 39 21.15 21.41 -12.47
C LYS A 39 21.20 21.99 -11.06
N ASP A 40 20.99 23.29 -10.90
CA ASP A 40 21.04 23.99 -9.61
C ASP A 40 19.68 23.99 -8.89
N ILE A 41 18.60 23.63 -9.58
CA ILE A 41 17.27 23.50 -8.97
C ILE A 41 17.18 22.14 -8.25
N PRO A 42 16.82 22.11 -6.94
CA PRO A 42 16.62 20.85 -6.24
C PRO A 42 15.57 19.98 -6.93
N SER A 43 15.79 18.68 -6.95
CA SER A 43 14.82 17.73 -7.53
C SER A 43 14.38 16.69 -6.51
N LEU A 44 13.11 16.32 -6.58
CA LEU A 44 12.52 15.20 -5.87
C LEU A 44 12.08 14.14 -6.90
N LYS A 45 12.57 12.93 -6.75
CA LYS A 45 12.17 11.77 -7.55
C LYS A 45 11.31 10.85 -6.70
N LEU A 46 10.09 10.58 -7.11
CA LEU A 46 9.24 9.53 -6.53
C LEU A 46 9.39 8.27 -7.38
N TRP A 47 10.18 7.32 -6.90
CA TRP A 47 10.51 6.13 -7.69
C TRP A 47 11.01 4.98 -6.81
N HIS A 48 11.19 3.82 -7.42
CA HIS A 48 11.88 2.69 -6.84
C HIS A 48 13.38 2.96 -6.67
N ILE A 49 14.06 2.20 -5.81
CA ILE A 49 15.52 2.25 -5.67
C ILE A 49 16.19 1.94 -7.01
N PHE A 50 15.72 0.87 -7.68
CA PHE A 50 16.11 0.58 -9.05
C PHE A 50 15.65 1.70 -10.00
N GLY A 51 16.57 2.21 -10.81
CA GLY A 51 16.32 3.33 -11.71
C GLY A 51 16.44 4.71 -11.03
N SER A 52 16.90 4.77 -9.77
CA SER A 52 17.13 6.04 -9.08
C SER A 52 18.52 6.68 -9.37
N GLU A 53 19.40 5.94 -10.03
CA GLU A 53 20.77 6.37 -10.37
C GLU A 53 20.83 7.59 -11.31
N THR A 54 19.78 7.83 -12.10
CA THR A 54 19.71 8.98 -12.99
C THR A 54 19.50 10.26 -12.19
N ARG A 55 20.45 11.20 -12.27
CA ARG A 55 20.37 12.52 -11.62
C ARG A 55 20.03 13.61 -12.60
N TYR A 56 19.09 14.48 -12.19
CA TYR A 56 18.69 15.68 -12.93
C TYR A 56 19.28 16.96 -12.32
N SER A 57 19.61 16.95 -11.04
CA SER A 57 20.15 18.11 -10.34
C SER A 57 21.33 17.77 -9.44
N LYS A 58 22.09 18.80 -9.01
CA LYS A 58 23.16 18.68 -8.03
C LYS A 58 22.62 18.28 -6.65
N ASN A 59 21.36 18.63 -6.37
CA ASN A 59 20.70 18.36 -5.10
C ASN A 59 19.43 17.54 -5.39
N GLN A 60 19.54 16.22 -5.33
CA GLN A 60 18.47 15.30 -5.67
C GLN A 60 18.03 14.47 -4.46
N SER A 61 16.74 14.51 -4.20
CA SER A 61 16.07 13.67 -3.22
C SER A 61 15.34 12.52 -3.90
N LEU A 62 15.28 11.38 -3.23
CA LEU A 62 14.49 10.21 -3.63
C LEU A 62 13.41 9.97 -2.59
N PHE A 63 12.15 9.85 -3.02
CA PHE A 63 11.09 9.25 -2.21
C PHE A 63 10.84 7.84 -2.70
N THR A 64 11.08 6.85 -1.83
CA THR A 64 11.01 5.43 -2.21
C THR A 64 10.32 4.59 -1.13
N PHE A 65 9.98 3.34 -1.50
CA PHE A 65 9.38 2.34 -0.63
C PHE A 65 10.30 1.13 -0.56
N HIS A 66 10.44 0.56 0.63
CA HIS A 66 11.16 -0.67 0.87
C HIS A 66 10.44 -1.46 1.95
N GLU A 67 10.23 -2.75 1.72
CA GLU A 67 9.28 -3.53 2.52
C GLU A 67 9.92 -4.77 3.16
N VAL A 68 11.12 -5.17 2.68
CA VAL A 68 11.83 -6.37 3.13
C VAL A 68 12.93 -6.06 4.14
N SER A 69 13.49 -7.09 4.77
CA SER A 69 14.43 -6.94 5.89
C SER A 69 15.85 -6.59 5.47
N GLU A 70 16.23 -6.73 4.19
CA GLU A 70 17.60 -6.55 3.73
C GLU A 70 17.70 -5.43 2.71
N VAL A 71 18.83 -4.73 2.76
CA VAL A 71 19.28 -3.79 1.72
C VAL A 71 20.51 -4.40 1.05
N THR A 72 20.43 -4.71 -0.23
CA THR A 72 21.56 -5.27 -0.97
C THR A 72 22.66 -4.21 -1.15
N ASN A 73 23.89 -4.65 -1.44
CA ASN A 73 24.99 -3.71 -1.74
C ASN A 73 24.67 -2.80 -2.93
N ILE A 74 23.92 -3.28 -3.92
CA ILE A 74 23.52 -2.49 -5.09
C ILE A 74 22.48 -1.45 -4.69
N GLU A 75 21.46 -1.82 -3.93
CA GLU A 75 20.48 -0.88 -3.39
C GLU A 75 21.14 0.19 -2.53
N LYS A 76 22.06 -0.23 -1.63
CA LYS A 76 22.83 0.71 -0.81
C LYS A 76 23.64 1.71 -1.65
N ASN A 77 24.33 1.23 -2.69
CA ASN A 77 25.09 2.10 -3.58
C ASN A 77 24.18 3.12 -4.30
N LEU A 78 23.01 2.69 -4.80
CA LEU A 78 22.07 3.59 -5.47
C LEU A 78 21.46 4.62 -4.52
N LEU A 79 21.13 4.20 -3.29
CA LEU A 79 20.63 5.09 -2.25
C LEU A 79 21.70 6.12 -1.82
N SER A 80 22.97 5.71 -1.76
CA SER A 80 24.10 6.60 -1.42
C SER A 80 24.34 7.69 -2.47
N LEU A 81 23.80 7.55 -3.68
CA LEU A 81 23.86 8.61 -4.70
C LEU A 81 22.86 9.74 -4.45
N GLN A 82 21.92 9.57 -3.53
CA GLN A 82 20.90 10.57 -3.24
C GLN A 82 21.37 11.52 -2.13
N ASP A 83 21.10 12.81 -2.27
CA ASP A 83 21.43 13.78 -1.23
C ASP A 83 20.49 13.64 -0.02
N ARG A 84 19.26 13.18 -0.26
CA ARG A 84 18.28 12.87 0.76
C ARG A 84 17.36 11.73 0.32
N ILE A 85 16.97 10.92 1.28
CA ILE A 85 16.05 9.80 1.06
C ILE A 85 14.81 10.01 1.92
N PHE A 86 13.63 10.01 1.30
CA PHE A 86 12.34 10.00 1.97
C PHE A 86 11.75 8.60 1.91
N VAL A 87 11.22 8.14 3.03
CA VAL A 87 10.56 6.84 3.14
C VAL A 87 9.26 6.97 3.92
N SER A 88 8.25 6.21 3.53
CA SER A 88 6.91 6.31 4.13
C SER A 88 6.79 5.68 5.51
N SER A 89 7.73 4.83 5.93
CA SER A 89 7.64 4.12 7.21
C SER A 89 8.90 4.24 8.06
N ASN A 90 8.72 4.23 9.38
CA ASN A 90 9.80 4.13 10.35
C ASN A 90 10.57 2.80 10.21
N TYR A 91 9.89 1.73 9.80
CA TYR A 91 10.53 0.45 9.52
C TYR A 91 11.61 0.60 8.44
N THR A 92 11.26 1.15 7.28
CA THR A 92 12.21 1.38 6.18
C THR A 92 13.34 2.33 6.61
N LYS A 93 13.02 3.42 7.34
CA LYS A 93 14.03 4.33 7.87
C LYS A 93 15.04 3.59 8.74
N ASN A 94 14.57 2.74 9.66
CA ASN A 94 15.45 1.98 10.54
C ASN A 94 16.32 0.99 9.76
N ILE A 95 15.76 0.28 8.78
CA ILE A 95 16.53 -0.64 7.92
C ILE A 95 17.63 0.13 7.16
N PHE A 96 17.34 1.29 6.60
CA PHE A 96 18.32 2.09 5.88
C PHE A 96 19.41 2.63 6.81
N ASN A 97 19.03 3.14 7.99
CA ASN A 97 20.00 3.63 9.00
C ASN A 97 20.95 2.50 9.47
N LEU A 98 20.42 1.28 9.71
CA LEU A 98 21.24 0.12 10.08
C LEU A 98 22.24 -0.28 8.98
N ASN A 99 21.96 0.11 7.74
CA ASN A 99 22.87 -0.07 6.60
C ASN A 99 23.81 1.13 6.35
N GLY A 100 23.85 2.11 7.27
CA GLY A 100 24.75 3.26 7.20
C GLY A 100 24.29 4.36 6.25
N LEU A 101 22.98 4.48 6.03
CA LEU A 101 22.37 5.58 5.28
C LEU A 101 21.77 6.58 6.28
N ASP A 102 22.47 7.68 6.56
CA ASP A 102 22.08 8.63 7.62
C ASP A 102 21.18 9.77 7.13
N ASN A 103 21.05 9.93 5.81
CA ASN A 103 20.26 11.00 5.15
C ASN A 103 18.80 10.63 4.92
N VAL A 104 18.23 9.75 5.76
CA VAL A 104 16.87 9.20 5.63
C VAL A 104 15.88 9.95 6.50
N THR A 105 14.83 10.46 5.90
CA THR A 105 13.73 11.15 6.58
C THR A 105 12.43 10.33 6.44
N HIS A 106 11.77 10.07 7.57
CA HIS A 106 10.43 9.46 7.57
C HIS A 106 9.38 10.51 7.18
N VAL A 107 8.58 10.17 6.19
CA VAL A 107 7.52 11.02 5.63
C VAL A 107 6.28 10.14 5.41
N PRO A 108 5.34 10.11 6.36
CA PRO A 108 4.11 9.33 6.24
C PRO A 108 3.29 9.74 5.02
N LEU A 109 2.57 8.80 4.42
CA LEU A 109 1.59 9.12 3.39
C LEU A 109 0.31 9.70 4.01
N GLY A 110 -0.39 10.51 3.24
CA GLY A 110 -1.66 11.11 3.61
C GLY A 110 -2.87 10.23 3.27
N PHE A 111 -4.00 10.55 3.91
CA PHE A 111 -5.32 10.11 3.47
C PHE A 111 -5.76 10.98 2.30
N ASP A 112 -6.29 10.36 1.25
CA ASP A 112 -6.74 11.08 0.05
C ASP A 112 -8.16 11.61 0.24
N ASN A 113 -8.38 12.88 -0.07
CA ASN A 113 -9.68 13.54 0.05
C ASN A 113 -10.74 13.03 -0.94
N ASP A 114 -10.34 12.26 -1.95
CA ASP A 114 -11.27 11.56 -2.83
C ASP A 114 -12.03 10.43 -2.11
N PHE A 115 -11.49 9.93 -0.99
CA PHE A 115 -12.16 8.94 -0.17
C PHE A 115 -13.05 9.60 0.88
N GLN A 116 -14.32 9.20 0.91
CA GLN A 116 -15.31 9.77 1.82
C GLN A 116 -16.23 8.68 2.35
N ILE A 117 -16.69 8.85 3.59
CA ILE A 117 -17.74 8.00 4.14
C ILE A 117 -19.03 8.23 3.37
N THR A 118 -19.65 7.15 2.90
CA THR A 118 -20.92 7.23 2.18
C THR A 118 -22.07 6.76 3.05
N ASN A 119 -23.28 7.32 2.81
CA ASN A 119 -24.51 6.85 3.45
C ASN A 119 -25.15 5.67 2.71
N LYS A 120 -24.46 5.10 1.72
CA LYS A 120 -24.93 3.91 0.99
C LYS A 120 -24.97 2.71 1.93
N THR A 121 -26.01 1.92 1.84
CA THR A 121 -26.15 0.66 2.59
C THR A 121 -25.84 -0.51 1.68
N TYR A 122 -25.01 -1.42 2.17
CA TYR A 122 -24.61 -2.63 1.48
C TYR A 122 -24.97 -3.83 2.34
N LEU A 123 -25.12 -4.99 1.83
CA LEU A 123 -25.24 -6.31 2.47
C LEU A 123 -25.56 -6.28 4.00
N GLN A 124 -26.68 -5.66 4.38
CA GLN A 124 -27.03 -5.43 5.80
C GLN A 124 -27.24 -6.72 6.60
N ASP A 125 -27.68 -7.76 5.94
CA ASP A 125 -27.96 -9.10 6.48
C ASP A 125 -26.72 -9.98 6.60
N LYS A 126 -25.55 -9.52 6.13
CA LYS A 126 -24.29 -10.28 6.14
C LYS A 126 -23.17 -9.50 6.80
N ILE A 127 -22.16 -10.21 7.31
CA ILE A 127 -20.86 -9.65 7.60
C ILE A 127 -20.03 -9.69 6.33
N HIS A 128 -19.61 -8.53 5.85
CA HIS A 128 -18.92 -8.37 4.59
C HIS A 128 -17.42 -8.12 4.80
N PHE A 129 -16.62 -9.09 4.40
CA PHE A 129 -15.16 -9.01 4.40
C PHE A 129 -14.64 -8.54 3.05
N GLY A 130 -13.54 -7.80 3.07
CA GLY A 130 -12.87 -7.34 1.87
C GLY A 130 -11.39 -7.64 1.83
N ILE A 131 -10.86 -7.85 0.62
CA ILE A 131 -9.44 -7.87 0.31
C ILE A 131 -9.22 -6.96 -0.88
N LEU A 132 -8.44 -5.90 -0.72
CA LEU A 132 -8.04 -5.01 -1.82
C LEU A 132 -6.52 -5.03 -1.98
N GLY A 133 -6.03 -5.36 -3.18
CA GLY A 133 -4.61 -5.30 -3.49
C GLY A 133 -4.15 -6.29 -4.55
N LYS A 134 -2.85 -6.50 -4.62
CA LYS A 134 -2.26 -7.46 -5.56
C LYS A 134 -2.37 -8.88 -5.05
N PHE A 135 -2.58 -9.81 -5.96
CA PHE A 135 -2.49 -11.25 -5.67
C PHE A 135 -1.01 -11.64 -5.61
N GLU A 136 -0.42 -11.51 -4.43
CA GLU A 136 1.01 -11.73 -4.16
C GLU A 136 1.23 -12.58 -2.91
N ASN A 137 2.36 -13.32 -2.89
CA ASN A 137 2.76 -14.10 -1.72
C ASN A 137 3.01 -13.21 -0.48
N ARG A 138 3.66 -12.07 -0.66
CA ARG A 138 3.93 -11.06 0.36
C ARG A 138 2.65 -10.56 1.06
N LYS A 139 1.58 -10.39 0.28
CA LYS A 139 0.27 -9.95 0.78
C LYS A 139 -0.58 -11.07 1.37
N ASN A 140 -0.08 -12.29 1.42
CA ASN A 140 -0.81 -13.47 1.92
C ASN A 140 -2.17 -13.71 1.24
N THR A 141 -2.44 -13.11 0.07
CA THR A 141 -3.78 -13.09 -0.55
C THR A 141 -4.39 -14.48 -0.70
N ALA A 142 -3.61 -15.44 -1.20
CA ALA A 142 -4.08 -16.83 -1.35
C ALA A 142 -4.40 -17.48 0.01
N ARG A 143 -3.57 -17.24 1.03
CA ARG A 143 -3.76 -17.79 2.39
C ARG A 143 -4.97 -17.18 3.07
N ILE A 144 -5.18 -15.87 2.93
CA ILE A 144 -6.37 -15.17 3.47
C ILE A 144 -7.64 -15.76 2.87
N ILE A 145 -7.70 -15.95 1.55
CA ILE A 145 -8.86 -16.56 0.89
C ILE A 145 -9.09 -17.98 1.41
N LYS A 146 -8.07 -18.82 1.49
CA LYS A 146 -8.17 -20.20 2.00
C LYS A 146 -8.65 -20.24 3.45
N SER A 147 -8.08 -19.41 4.32
CA SER A 147 -8.48 -19.30 5.72
C SER A 147 -9.95 -18.87 5.85
N TRP A 148 -10.34 -17.82 5.11
CA TRP A 148 -11.72 -17.35 5.11
C TRP A 148 -12.71 -18.42 4.59
N LEU A 149 -12.38 -19.13 3.51
CA LEU A 149 -13.21 -20.21 2.96
C LEU A 149 -13.33 -21.39 3.92
N LYS A 150 -12.26 -21.74 4.62
CA LYS A 150 -12.28 -22.78 5.67
C LYS A 150 -13.27 -22.43 6.78
N LEU A 151 -13.36 -21.16 7.16
CA LEU A 151 -14.17 -20.67 8.28
C LEU A 151 -15.64 -20.44 7.85
N PHE A 152 -15.85 -19.86 6.67
CA PHE A 152 -17.14 -19.28 6.28
C PHE A 152 -17.64 -19.71 4.89
N GLY A 153 -16.91 -20.54 4.17
CA GLY A 153 -17.32 -20.97 2.83
C GLY A 153 -18.75 -21.50 2.78
N ASN A 154 -19.57 -20.95 1.88
CA ASN A 154 -21.00 -21.26 1.69
C ASN A 154 -21.93 -20.98 2.90
N LYS A 155 -21.47 -20.27 3.94
CA LYS A 155 -22.34 -19.81 5.02
C LYS A 155 -23.00 -18.49 4.61
N PRO A 156 -24.33 -18.41 4.53
CA PRO A 156 -25.04 -17.28 3.92
C PRO A 156 -24.89 -15.97 4.70
N GLU A 157 -24.53 -16.03 5.99
CA GLU A 157 -24.36 -14.86 6.87
C GLU A 157 -23.08 -14.08 6.59
N TYR A 158 -22.17 -14.63 5.79
CA TYR A 158 -20.88 -14.03 5.49
C TYR A 158 -20.69 -13.83 3.99
N GLN A 159 -19.95 -12.79 3.63
CA GLN A 159 -19.54 -12.49 2.26
C GLN A 159 -18.08 -12.12 2.23
N LEU A 160 -17.31 -12.63 1.28
CA LEU A 160 -15.97 -12.14 0.95
C LEU A 160 -15.98 -11.54 -0.45
N SER A 161 -15.54 -10.30 -0.57
CA SER A 161 -15.26 -9.65 -1.85
C SER A 161 -13.76 -9.44 -2.03
N CYS A 162 -13.22 -9.95 -3.12
CA CYS A 162 -11.81 -9.89 -3.46
C CYS A 162 -11.60 -8.95 -4.64
N ALA A 163 -11.14 -7.74 -4.38
CA ALA A 163 -10.66 -6.79 -5.38
C ALA A 163 -9.15 -7.00 -5.59
N ILE A 164 -8.81 -8.09 -6.23
CA ILE A 164 -7.43 -8.56 -6.38
C ILE A 164 -7.04 -8.66 -7.85
N THR A 165 -5.86 -8.17 -8.16
CA THR A 165 -5.24 -8.27 -9.49
C THR A 165 -3.75 -8.54 -9.33
N ASN A 166 -3.09 -8.94 -10.41
CA ASN A 166 -1.64 -8.91 -10.47
C ASN A 166 -1.20 -8.59 -11.90
N PRO A 167 -0.75 -7.35 -12.19
CA PRO A 167 -0.35 -6.94 -13.53
C PRO A 167 0.91 -7.66 -14.07
N PHE A 168 1.65 -8.36 -13.20
CA PHE A 168 2.83 -9.15 -13.59
C PHE A 168 2.49 -10.59 -13.97
N LEU A 169 1.24 -11.02 -13.79
CA LEU A 169 0.75 -12.31 -14.21
C LEU A 169 -0.16 -12.14 -15.43
N ASP A 170 0.07 -12.95 -16.47
CA ASP A 170 -0.93 -13.04 -17.53
C ASP A 170 -2.26 -13.61 -16.99
N LYS A 171 -3.33 -13.36 -17.72
CA LYS A 171 -4.69 -13.74 -17.32
C LYS A 171 -4.85 -15.25 -17.07
N ALA A 172 -4.22 -16.09 -17.87
CA ALA A 172 -4.33 -17.55 -17.75
C ALA A 172 -3.61 -18.03 -16.48
N ARG A 173 -2.40 -17.52 -16.23
CA ARG A 173 -1.64 -17.83 -15.01
C ARG A 173 -2.39 -17.36 -13.77
N PHE A 174 -2.91 -16.14 -13.77
CA PHE A 174 -3.71 -15.62 -12.66
C PHE A 174 -4.93 -16.51 -12.37
N GLN A 175 -5.69 -16.89 -13.41
CA GLN A 175 -6.84 -17.78 -13.27
C GLN A 175 -6.45 -19.17 -12.72
N ASN A 176 -5.33 -19.73 -13.21
CA ASN A 176 -4.85 -21.02 -12.71
C ASN A 176 -4.45 -20.95 -11.22
N GLU A 177 -3.80 -19.88 -10.79
CA GLU A 177 -3.47 -19.70 -9.37
C GLU A 177 -4.75 -19.56 -8.51
N LEU A 178 -5.75 -18.84 -8.98
CA LEU A 178 -7.06 -18.77 -8.29
C LEU A 178 -7.75 -20.14 -8.22
N LEU A 179 -7.75 -20.92 -9.29
CA LEU A 179 -8.32 -22.29 -9.29
C LEU A 179 -7.63 -23.20 -8.26
N LYS A 180 -6.30 -23.09 -8.11
CA LYS A 180 -5.56 -23.81 -7.06
C LYS A 180 -5.98 -23.37 -5.66
N VAL A 181 -6.20 -22.06 -5.44
CA VAL A 181 -6.66 -21.53 -4.15
C VAL A 181 -8.06 -22.07 -3.81
N LEU A 182 -8.94 -22.12 -4.80
CA LEU A 182 -10.33 -22.58 -4.66
C LEU A 182 -10.48 -24.12 -4.69
N GLU A 183 -9.39 -24.86 -4.99
CA GLU A 183 -9.41 -26.33 -5.16
C GLU A 183 -10.49 -26.78 -6.15
N GLY A 184 -10.75 -26.00 -7.19
CA GLY A 184 -11.79 -26.25 -8.19
C GLY A 184 -13.23 -26.14 -7.68
N LYS A 185 -13.46 -25.70 -6.43
CA LYS A 185 -14.77 -25.53 -5.84
C LYS A 185 -15.37 -24.16 -6.16
N GLN A 186 -16.69 -24.08 -6.10
CA GLN A 186 -17.44 -22.83 -6.19
C GLN A 186 -18.06 -22.47 -4.84
N TYR A 187 -18.10 -21.18 -4.54
CA TYR A 187 -18.63 -20.67 -3.28
C TYR A 187 -19.62 -19.54 -3.55
N ASN A 188 -20.83 -19.66 -3.00
CA ASN A 188 -21.92 -18.69 -3.25
C ASN A 188 -21.69 -17.35 -2.53
N ASN A 189 -20.78 -17.30 -1.57
CA ASN A 189 -20.47 -16.14 -0.75
C ASN A 189 -19.06 -15.61 -0.94
N LEU A 190 -18.42 -15.95 -2.08
CA LEU A 190 -17.17 -15.40 -2.54
C LEU A 190 -17.38 -14.63 -3.85
N ASN A 191 -16.91 -13.39 -3.91
CA ASN A 191 -17.00 -12.56 -5.10
C ASN A 191 -15.61 -12.01 -5.48
N PHE A 192 -15.28 -12.04 -6.78
CA PHE A 192 -14.11 -11.37 -7.34
C PHE A 192 -14.57 -10.09 -8.04
N VAL A 193 -14.16 -8.97 -7.48
CA VAL A 193 -14.50 -7.63 -7.98
C VAL A 193 -13.62 -7.33 -9.18
N PRO A 194 -14.18 -6.84 -10.30
CA PRO A 194 -13.38 -6.36 -11.44
C PRO A 194 -12.39 -5.28 -11.04
N TYR A 195 -11.40 -5.05 -11.90
CA TYR A 195 -10.45 -3.94 -11.69
C TYR A 195 -11.22 -2.60 -11.63
N MET A 196 -11.04 -1.89 -10.55
CA MET A 196 -11.60 -0.57 -10.32
C MET A 196 -10.64 0.48 -10.89
N GLN A 197 -11.13 1.30 -11.79
CA GLN A 197 -10.32 2.28 -12.50
C GLN A 197 -10.20 3.59 -11.75
N THR A 198 -11.23 3.96 -10.97
CA THR A 198 -11.31 5.26 -10.32
C THR A 198 -11.29 5.17 -8.80
N ASN A 199 -10.88 6.26 -8.16
CA ASN A 199 -10.92 6.40 -6.70
C ASN A 199 -12.35 6.30 -6.16
N SER A 200 -13.36 6.74 -6.92
CA SER A 200 -14.77 6.59 -6.55
C SER A 200 -15.20 5.13 -6.45
N GLU A 201 -14.81 4.29 -7.42
CA GLU A 201 -15.09 2.85 -7.38
C GLU A 201 -14.40 2.18 -6.19
N VAL A 202 -13.14 2.55 -5.92
CA VAL A 202 -12.38 2.05 -4.75
C VAL A 202 -13.04 2.53 -3.45
N ASN A 203 -13.48 3.79 -3.39
CA ASN A 203 -14.19 4.33 -2.23
C ASN A 203 -15.51 3.58 -1.98
N ASP A 204 -16.30 3.32 -3.01
CA ASP A 204 -17.54 2.53 -2.89
C ASP A 204 -17.25 1.11 -2.39
N TYR A 205 -16.20 0.48 -2.89
CA TYR A 205 -15.77 -0.84 -2.42
C TYR A 205 -15.38 -0.81 -0.94
N LEU A 206 -14.52 0.13 -0.52
CA LEU A 206 -14.08 0.24 0.88
C LEU A 206 -15.25 0.57 1.82
N ASN A 207 -16.21 1.37 1.38
CA ASN A 207 -17.42 1.64 2.15
C ASN A 207 -18.34 0.42 2.25
N SER A 208 -18.31 -0.48 1.28
CA SER A 208 -19.19 -1.66 1.24
C SER A 208 -18.82 -2.77 2.23
N ILE A 209 -17.56 -2.84 2.66
CA ILE A 209 -17.08 -3.87 3.58
C ILE A 209 -17.27 -3.48 5.05
N ASP A 210 -17.39 -4.47 5.92
CA ASP A 210 -17.37 -4.30 7.37
C ASP A 210 -15.95 -4.50 7.92
N ILE A 211 -15.24 -5.50 7.40
CA ILE A 211 -13.91 -5.91 7.84
C ILE A 211 -12.94 -5.96 6.65
N ASP A 212 -11.83 -5.26 6.75
CA ASP A 212 -10.73 -5.39 5.80
C ASP A 212 -9.73 -6.46 6.27
N LEU A 213 -9.35 -7.36 5.36
CA LEU A 213 -8.34 -8.40 5.57
C LEU A 213 -7.00 -8.10 4.86
N GLY A 214 -6.91 -6.99 4.12
CA GLY A 214 -5.71 -6.59 3.38
C GLY A 214 -4.51 -6.27 4.29
N GLY A 215 -4.76 -5.99 5.58
CA GLY A 215 -3.73 -5.77 6.59
C GLY A 215 -3.00 -7.03 7.05
N LEU A 216 -3.45 -8.22 6.64
CA LEU A 216 -2.75 -9.49 6.89
C LEU A 216 -1.51 -9.69 5.98
N SER A 217 -1.00 -8.63 5.41
CA SER A 217 0.26 -8.57 4.66
C SER A 217 1.46 -8.57 5.60
N GLY A 218 2.49 -9.34 5.26
CA GLY A 218 3.73 -9.47 6.06
C GLY A 218 4.74 -8.35 5.86
N ALA A 219 4.62 -7.56 4.79
CA ALA A 219 5.57 -6.49 4.47
C ALA A 219 4.91 -5.41 3.62
N GLU A 220 4.93 -4.19 4.11
CA GLU A 220 4.30 -3.04 3.45
C GLU A 220 5.11 -1.76 3.63
N GLY A 221 5.15 -0.96 2.55
CA GLY A 221 5.69 0.39 2.59
C GLY A 221 4.74 1.39 3.25
N TRP A 222 3.42 1.19 3.14
CA TRP A 222 2.36 1.91 3.85
C TRP A 222 1.08 1.08 3.99
N ASN A 223 0.70 0.32 2.97
CA ASN A 223 -0.56 -0.41 2.81
C ASN A 223 -1.76 0.55 2.68
N LEU A 224 -1.76 1.37 1.63
CA LEU A 224 -2.85 2.32 1.35
C LEU A 224 -4.26 1.69 1.41
N PRO A 225 -4.51 0.47 0.88
CA PRO A 225 -5.84 -0.15 0.98
C PRO A 225 -6.34 -0.29 2.41
N SER A 226 -5.56 -0.90 3.30
CA SER A 226 -5.98 -1.11 4.69
C SER A 226 -5.95 0.18 5.50
N PHE A 227 -5.00 1.08 5.23
CA PHE A 227 -4.98 2.41 5.82
C PHE A 227 -6.25 3.20 5.48
N ASN A 228 -6.65 3.25 4.21
CA ASN A 228 -7.85 3.94 3.76
C ASN A 228 -9.13 3.29 4.31
N ALA A 229 -9.21 1.95 4.34
CA ALA A 229 -10.33 1.25 4.96
C ALA A 229 -10.48 1.65 6.44
N THR A 230 -9.37 1.63 7.19
CA THR A 230 -9.36 2.03 8.61
C THR A 230 -9.74 3.50 8.78
N ALA A 231 -9.20 4.39 7.95
CA ALA A 231 -9.49 5.82 7.96
C ALA A 231 -10.95 6.13 7.56
N LEU A 232 -11.62 5.23 6.82
CA LEU A 232 -13.06 5.30 6.53
C LEU A 232 -13.93 4.67 7.65
N GLY A 233 -13.34 4.31 8.78
CA GLY A 233 -14.04 3.77 9.94
C GLY A 233 -14.31 2.27 9.87
N LYS A 234 -13.66 1.54 8.97
CA LYS A 234 -13.72 0.08 8.93
C LYS A 234 -12.69 -0.54 9.89
N TRP A 235 -12.94 -1.76 10.31
CA TRP A 235 -11.96 -2.50 11.11
C TRP A 235 -11.06 -3.32 10.20
N SER A 236 -9.76 -3.04 10.23
CA SER A 236 -8.76 -3.82 9.49
C SER A 236 -8.08 -4.83 10.41
N VAL A 237 -7.93 -6.07 9.94
CA VAL A 237 -7.10 -7.09 10.58
C VAL A 237 -5.67 -6.91 10.08
N VAL A 238 -4.74 -6.61 10.99
CA VAL A 238 -3.42 -6.08 10.62
C VAL A 238 -2.31 -6.84 11.33
N ILE A 239 -1.32 -7.34 10.57
CA ILE A 239 -0.05 -7.82 11.15
C ILE A 239 0.71 -6.60 11.69
N ASN A 240 1.03 -6.60 12.99
CA ASN A 240 1.73 -5.52 13.68
C ASN A 240 3.21 -5.47 13.30
N ALA A 241 3.49 -5.15 12.04
CA ALA A 241 4.83 -5.15 11.48
C ALA A 241 4.97 -4.07 10.40
N THR A 242 6.22 -3.78 10.02
CA THR A 242 6.59 -2.83 8.96
C THR A 242 5.85 -1.49 9.08
N ALA A 243 5.35 -0.94 7.98
CA ALA A 243 4.64 0.35 7.97
C ALA A 243 3.31 0.36 8.74
N HIS A 244 2.71 -0.81 8.99
CA HIS A 244 1.50 -0.86 9.80
C HIS A 244 1.70 -0.25 11.19
N LYS A 245 2.89 -0.38 11.79
CA LYS A 245 3.23 0.21 13.10
C LYS A 245 3.17 1.74 13.15
N ASP A 246 3.17 2.39 12.00
CA ASP A 246 3.13 3.85 11.94
C ASP A 246 1.71 4.42 12.08
N TRP A 247 0.67 3.62 11.75
CA TRP A 247 -0.71 4.08 11.76
C TRP A 247 -1.71 3.13 12.47
N ALA A 248 -1.44 1.82 12.51
CA ALA A 248 -2.33 0.85 13.13
C ALA A 248 -2.04 0.72 14.64
N THR A 249 -3.08 0.81 15.44
CA THR A 249 -3.05 0.65 16.89
C THR A 249 -4.14 -0.31 17.34
N LYS A 250 -4.07 -0.80 18.58
CA LYS A 250 -5.13 -1.65 19.17
C LYS A 250 -6.50 -0.94 19.24
N ASP A 251 -6.52 0.38 19.16
CA ASP A 251 -7.74 1.17 19.30
C ASP A 251 -8.43 1.41 17.95
N ASN A 252 -7.69 1.29 16.82
CA ASN A 252 -8.22 1.50 15.47
C ASN A 252 -8.14 0.27 14.56
N SER A 253 -7.48 -0.80 14.98
CA SER A 253 -7.23 -2.01 14.16
C SER A 253 -7.22 -3.26 15.03
N ILE A 254 -7.45 -4.41 14.41
CA ILE A 254 -7.36 -5.72 15.04
C ILE A 254 -5.95 -6.24 14.82
N LEU A 255 -5.05 -5.94 15.75
CA LEU A 255 -3.63 -6.27 15.63
C LEU A 255 -3.35 -7.75 15.92
N ILE A 256 -2.42 -8.30 15.12
CA ILE A 256 -1.81 -9.61 15.32
C ILE A 256 -0.30 -9.42 15.36
N GLU A 257 0.34 -9.94 16.40
CA GLU A 257 1.80 -9.97 16.44
C GLU A 257 2.34 -11.02 15.46
N PRO A 258 3.37 -10.70 14.67
CA PRO A 258 4.01 -11.69 13.83
C PRO A 258 4.70 -12.76 14.69
N SER A 259 4.58 -14.02 14.31
CA SER A 259 5.18 -15.16 15.02
C SER A 259 6.44 -15.70 14.35
N SER A 260 6.71 -15.31 13.11
CA SER A 260 7.86 -15.78 12.34
C SER A 260 8.31 -14.79 11.27
N LEU A 261 9.45 -15.10 10.66
CA LEU A 261 9.94 -14.48 9.43
C LEU A 261 9.91 -15.52 8.31
N LYS A 262 9.65 -15.08 7.09
CA LYS A 262 9.60 -15.91 5.89
C LYS A 262 10.40 -15.25 4.78
N ASP A 263 11.11 -16.05 3.99
CA ASP A 263 11.81 -15.58 2.80
C ASP A 263 10.83 -14.92 1.83
N CYS A 264 11.22 -13.76 1.29
CA CYS A 264 10.33 -12.95 0.45
C CYS A 264 10.12 -13.51 -0.97
N TYR A 265 10.87 -14.55 -1.36
CA TYR A 265 10.95 -14.98 -2.76
C TYR A 265 9.65 -15.61 -3.27
N ASP A 266 9.21 -15.15 -4.43
CA ASP A 266 7.99 -15.59 -5.13
C ASP A 266 8.25 -15.97 -6.59
N ASP A 267 9.51 -15.90 -7.06
CA ASP A 267 9.95 -16.14 -8.44
C ASP A 267 9.29 -15.25 -9.51
N VAL A 268 8.54 -14.25 -9.11
CA VAL A 268 7.91 -13.28 -10.00
C VAL A 268 8.58 -11.91 -9.82
N PHE A 269 8.35 -11.29 -8.68
CA PHE A 269 8.87 -9.97 -8.34
C PHE A 269 10.08 -10.04 -7.41
N PHE A 270 10.04 -10.96 -6.45
CA PHE A 270 11.13 -11.24 -5.51
C PHE A 270 11.85 -12.52 -5.93
N LYS A 271 12.97 -12.40 -6.61
CA LYS A 271 13.76 -13.55 -7.06
C LYS A 271 15.04 -13.66 -6.27
N LYS A 272 15.30 -14.85 -5.71
CA LYS A 272 16.48 -15.12 -4.89
C LYS A 272 17.78 -14.83 -5.65
N GLY A 273 18.69 -14.10 -5.00
CA GLY A 273 20.01 -13.77 -5.55
C GLY A 273 20.02 -12.66 -6.60
N GLN A 274 18.91 -11.96 -6.81
CA GLN A 274 18.90 -10.75 -7.64
C GLN A 274 19.47 -9.53 -6.88
N SER A 275 19.75 -8.49 -7.64
CA SER A 275 20.36 -7.24 -7.15
C SER A 275 19.47 -6.42 -6.22
N PHE A 276 18.16 -6.70 -6.19
CA PHE A 276 17.15 -5.94 -5.49
C PHE A 276 16.17 -6.85 -4.77
N ASN A 277 15.49 -6.30 -3.75
CA ASN A 277 14.37 -6.95 -3.07
C ASN A 277 14.75 -8.31 -2.47
N GLN A 278 15.75 -8.33 -1.63
CA GLN A 278 16.21 -9.53 -0.93
C GLN A 278 15.82 -9.50 0.55
N GLY A 279 15.79 -10.67 1.20
CA GLY A 279 15.55 -10.82 2.63
C GLY A 279 14.24 -11.50 2.97
N GLN A 280 13.64 -11.05 4.06
CA GLN A 280 12.49 -11.69 4.67
C GLN A 280 11.38 -10.68 4.93
N PHE A 281 10.17 -11.19 5.13
CA PHE A 281 9.04 -10.44 5.65
C PHE A 281 8.43 -11.15 6.88
N PHE A 282 7.65 -10.41 7.64
CA PHE A 282 6.96 -10.93 8.81
C PHE A 282 5.84 -11.89 8.41
N ASP A 283 5.66 -12.95 9.20
CA ASP A 283 4.63 -13.95 8.92
C ASP A 283 3.92 -14.39 10.21
N ILE A 284 2.77 -15.01 10.02
CA ILE A 284 1.94 -15.65 11.03
C ILE A 284 1.57 -17.05 10.55
N SER A 285 1.31 -17.96 11.46
CA SER A 285 0.79 -19.29 11.12
C SER A 285 -0.65 -19.20 10.56
N ASP A 286 -1.07 -20.24 9.85
CA ASP A 286 -2.45 -20.32 9.34
C ASP A 286 -3.48 -20.36 10.49
N GLN A 287 -3.12 -20.97 11.63
CA GLN A 287 -3.99 -20.97 12.81
C GLN A 287 -4.14 -19.56 13.43
N GLU A 288 -3.07 -18.77 13.47
CA GLU A 288 -3.13 -17.39 13.94
C GLU A 288 -3.97 -16.53 12.99
N MET A 289 -3.85 -16.77 11.69
CA MET A 289 -4.69 -16.11 10.67
C MET A 289 -6.18 -16.46 10.86
N ASP A 290 -6.51 -17.75 11.02
CA ASP A 290 -7.88 -18.20 11.31
C ASP A 290 -8.43 -17.52 12.57
N ASN A 291 -7.66 -17.52 13.65
CA ASN A 291 -8.08 -16.92 14.91
C ASN A 291 -8.32 -15.42 14.80
N ALA A 292 -7.50 -14.73 14.03
CA ALA A 292 -7.66 -13.29 13.80
C ALA A 292 -8.91 -12.95 12.99
N ILE A 293 -9.18 -13.72 11.95
CA ILE A 293 -10.39 -13.58 11.14
C ILE A 293 -11.62 -13.88 12.02
N LEU A 294 -11.59 -14.91 12.87
CA LEU A 294 -12.67 -15.18 13.83
C LEU A 294 -12.84 -14.05 14.85
N LYS A 295 -11.74 -13.55 15.42
CA LYS A 295 -11.78 -12.42 16.37
C LYS A 295 -12.42 -11.18 15.77
N SER A 296 -12.24 -10.94 14.47
CA SER A 296 -12.77 -9.76 13.78
C SER A 296 -14.31 -9.71 13.76
N LEU A 297 -14.99 -10.84 13.93
CA LEU A 297 -16.45 -10.88 13.98
C LEU A 297 -17.06 -10.00 15.08
N SER A 298 -16.36 -9.87 16.21
CA SER A 298 -16.83 -9.02 17.33
C SER A 298 -16.74 -7.52 17.02
N TYR A 299 -16.03 -7.15 15.96
CA TYR A 299 -15.87 -5.77 15.49
C TYR A 299 -16.77 -5.44 14.29
N ALA A 300 -17.30 -6.46 13.61
CA ALA A 300 -18.11 -6.25 12.42
C ALA A 300 -19.32 -5.34 12.75
N LYS A 301 -19.58 -4.36 11.86
CA LYS A 301 -20.67 -3.37 12.00
C LYS A 301 -20.60 -2.49 13.25
N THR A 302 -19.49 -2.53 13.99
CA THR A 302 -19.28 -1.59 15.11
C THR A 302 -18.54 -0.36 14.61
N PRO A 303 -18.80 0.86 15.18
CA PRO A 303 -18.08 2.06 14.83
C PRO A 303 -16.58 1.94 15.14
N ASN A 304 -15.74 2.54 14.29
CA ASN A 304 -14.30 2.69 14.52
C ASN A 304 -13.91 4.18 14.56
N PRO A 305 -14.22 4.90 15.64
CA PRO A 305 -13.96 6.34 15.73
C PRO A 305 -12.46 6.67 15.76
N GLU A 306 -11.62 5.77 16.28
CA GLU A 306 -10.17 5.98 16.28
C GLU A 306 -9.59 5.83 14.87
N GLY A 307 -10.16 4.95 14.04
CA GLY A 307 -9.82 4.86 12.63
C GLY A 307 -10.08 6.18 11.88
N LEU A 308 -11.23 6.81 12.12
CA LEU A 308 -11.59 8.09 11.50
C LEU A 308 -10.60 9.21 11.81
N LYS A 309 -9.91 9.18 12.93
CA LYS A 309 -8.91 10.20 13.30
C LYS A 309 -7.69 10.18 12.37
N LEU A 310 -7.42 9.05 11.71
CA LEU A 310 -6.31 8.93 10.77
C LEU A 310 -6.40 9.94 9.62
N GLN A 311 -7.59 10.28 9.16
CA GLN A 311 -7.81 11.29 8.12
C GLN A 311 -7.19 12.66 8.47
N LYS A 312 -7.26 13.08 9.75
CA LYS A 312 -6.69 14.34 10.24
C LYS A 312 -5.24 14.21 10.68
N GLN A 313 -4.85 13.03 11.13
CA GLN A 313 -3.49 12.74 11.58
C GLN A 313 -2.53 12.69 10.40
N PHE A 314 -2.92 12.04 9.33
CA PHE A 314 -2.12 11.81 8.13
C PHE A 314 -2.79 12.51 6.93
N THR A 315 -2.23 13.63 6.48
CA THR A 315 -2.72 14.38 5.32
C THR A 315 -1.58 14.55 4.31
N TYR A 316 -1.91 14.66 3.04
CA TYR A 316 -0.91 14.91 2.00
C TYR A 316 -0.27 16.29 2.14
N GLU A 317 -0.96 17.27 2.73
CA GLU A 317 -0.40 18.58 3.06
C GLU A 317 0.80 18.41 4.00
N LYS A 318 0.64 17.66 5.11
CA LYS A 318 1.73 17.37 6.05
C LYS A 318 2.88 16.58 5.40
N THR A 319 2.54 15.63 4.51
CA THR A 319 3.53 14.89 3.72
C THR A 319 4.38 15.85 2.90
N VAL A 320 3.74 16.75 2.14
CA VAL A 320 4.42 17.73 1.27
C VAL A 320 5.19 18.77 2.08
N GLU A 321 4.61 19.30 3.15
CA GLU A 321 5.29 20.25 4.05
C GLU A 321 6.57 19.65 4.64
N THR A 322 6.52 18.41 5.10
CA THR A 322 7.71 17.71 5.62
C THR A 322 8.81 17.57 4.57
N ILE A 323 8.45 17.23 3.33
CA ILE A 323 9.38 17.14 2.21
C ILE A 323 9.98 18.50 1.89
N LEU A 324 9.16 19.54 1.76
CA LEU A 324 9.61 20.89 1.41
C LEU A 324 10.51 21.49 2.48
N CYS A 325 10.17 21.34 3.75
CA CYS A 325 11.02 21.79 4.86
C CYS A 325 12.38 21.10 4.84
N ALA A 326 12.38 19.79 4.58
CA ALA A 326 13.62 19.03 4.51
C ALA A 326 14.51 19.44 3.32
N ILE A 327 13.93 19.71 2.16
CA ILE A 327 14.69 20.17 0.97
C ILE A 327 15.20 21.58 1.18
N SER A 328 14.39 22.51 1.75
CA SER A 328 14.77 23.92 1.95
C SER A 328 15.87 24.11 3.00
N SER A 329 16.02 23.22 3.95
CA SER A 329 17.06 23.31 5.00
C SER A 329 18.49 23.11 4.48
N GLN A 330 18.68 22.81 3.21
CA GLN A 330 19.98 22.62 2.56
C GLN A 330 20.32 23.73 1.54
N MET A 331 19.41 24.64 1.27
CA MET A 331 19.65 25.83 0.46
C MET A 331 20.19 26.99 1.32
#